data_c28688ea67d3e7b80664132b3013388c
#
_entry.id   c28688ea67d3e7b80664132b3013388c
#
_cell.length_a   1.000
_cell.length_b   1.000
_cell.length_c   1.000
_cell.angle_alpha   90.00
_cell.angle_beta   90.00
_cell.angle_gamma   90.00
#
_symmetry.space_group_name_H-M   'P 1'
#
loop_
_entity.id
_entity.type
_entity.pdbx_description
1 polymer ?
#
loop_
_entity_poly.entity_id
_entity_poly.type
_entity_poly.pdbx_seq_one_letter_code
_entity_poly.pdbx_strand_id
1 'polypeptide(L)'
;MGKIIKEAITFDDVLLVPGYSEVIPNEVNLETKLTNKIKLNIPFMSASMDTVTEHQMAIAMARQGGIGIIHKNMSIEAQAEEVDKVKRSENGVITDPFYLSPEHTLQQAEDLMAKFRISGVPITENGKLVGIITNRDLKFETNFNKKIKESMTSEGLVTAKEGITLEEAKQILGKARKEKLPIVDDDFNLKGLITIKDIEKQIKYPNAAKDDQGRLLCGAGVGITADVLDRVQALVNAHVDVIVVDSAHGHSANVLRVVRMVKDKFPDLQVIAGNVATGSGAKALIEAGADCVKIGIGPGSICTTRVVAGIGVPQITAIMSAYEEAKKAGIPIIADGGIKYSGELTKAIAAGADVCMLGSMLAGCDESPGDFELYQGRKYKVYRGMGSLAAMENGSKDRYFQTNAKKLVPEGVEGRVAYKGTVEDTIFQMMGGLRSGMGYCGAKDIKTLQETGEFVKISAASLKESHPHDIHITKEAPNYSVE
;
A
#
# COMPACT_ATOMS: atom_id res chain seq x y z
N MET A 1 -25.34 16.66 -30.55
CA MET A 1 -26.31 15.64 -30.12
C MET A 1 -25.54 14.53 -29.41
N GLY A 2 -25.92 14.17 -28.18
CA GLY A 2 -25.26 13.07 -27.43
C GLY A 2 -25.47 11.73 -28.18
N LYS A 3 -24.50 10.82 -28.05
CA LYS A 3 -24.53 9.49 -28.68
C LYS A 3 -24.41 8.41 -27.62
N ILE A 4 -25.20 7.34 -27.70
CA ILE A 4 -24.95 6.09 -26.98
C ILE A 4 -23.91 5.31 -27.78
N ILE A 5 -22.70 5.11 -27.22
CA ILE A 5 -21.58 4.49 -27.92
C ILE A 5 -21.48 2.98 -27.68
N LYS A 6 -21.93 2.47 -26.52
CA LYS A 6 -22.00 1.05 -26.19
C LYS A 6 -22.81 0.80 -24.92
N GLU A 7 -23.24 -0.44 -24.71
CA GLU A 7 -23.65 -0.93 -23.41
C GLU A 7 -22.39 -1.10 -22.52
N ALA A 8 -22.53 -0.88 -21.21
CA ALA A 8 -21.44 -1.01 -20.26
C ALA A 8 -21.87 -1.85 -19.07
N ILE A 9 -20.94 -2.64 -18.54
CA ILE A 9 -21.17 -3.64 -17.48
C ILE A 9 -20.24 -3.44 -16.29
N THR A 10 -20.74 -3.79 -15.10
CA THR A 10 -19.99 -3.79 -13.86
C THR A 10 -19.85 -5.20 -13.30
N PHE A 11 -19.28 -5.34 -12.10
CA PHE A 11 -19.06 -6.64 -11.46
C PHE A 11 -20.35 -7.45 -11.25
N ASP A 12 -21.45 -6.78 -10.93
CA ASP A 12 -22.74 -7.42 -10.69
C ASP A 12 -23.45 -7.89 -11.98
N ASP A 13 -22.98 -7.47 -13.15
CA ASP A 13 -23.57 -7.83 -14.44
C ASP A 13 -22.95 -9.08 -15.07
N VAL A 14 -21.90 -9.65 -14.47
CA VAL A 14 -21.14 -10.75 -15.06
C VAL A 14 -20.74 -11.80 -14.02
N LEU A 15 -20.57 -13.04 -14.50
CA LEU A 15 -19.86 -14.12 -13.78
C LEU A 15 -18.76 -14.67 -14.69
N LEU A 16 -17.68 -15.18 -14.07
CA LEU A 16 -16.66 -15.94 -14.79
C LEU A 16 -17.14 -17.37 -15.04
N VAL A 17 -16.89 -17.87 -16.24
CA VAL A 17 -17.22 -19.22 -16.64
C VAL A 17 -16.15 -20.18 -16.06
N PRO A 18 -16.53 -21.25 -15.32
CA PRO A 18 -15.57 -22.24 -14.87
C PRO A 18 -15.03 -23.04 -16.07
N GLY A 19 -13.72 -23.26 -16.08
CA GLY A 19 -13.02 -24.03 -17.10
C GLY A 19 -12.45 -25.35 -16.60
N TYR A 20 -11.88 -26.13 -17.50
CA TYR A 20 -11.07 -27.28 -17.11
C TYR A 20 -9.86 -26.82 -16.29
N SER A 21 -9.60 -27.45 -15.16
CA SER A 21 -8.55 -27.06 -14.24
C SER A 21 -7.72 -28.24 -13.75
N GLU A 22 -6.42 -28.10 -13.83
CA GLU A 22 -5.42 -28.94 -13.14
C GLU A 22 -4.74 -28.15 -12.00
N VAL A 23 -5.27 -26.94 -11.69
CA VAL A 23 -4.66 -26.02 -10.74
C VAL A 23 -5.24 -26.21 -9.35
N ILE A 24 -4.37 -26.46 -8.38
CA ILE A 24 -4.73 -26.50 -6.96
C ILE A 24 -4.70 -25.06 -6.42
N PRO A 25 -5.80 -24.55 -5.82
CA PRO A 25 -5.87 -23.14 -5.39
C PRO A 25 -4.70 -22.66 -4.52
N ASN A 26 -4.15 -23.51 -3.65
CA ASN A 26 -3.02 -23.17 -2.79
C ASN A 26 -1.68 -23.01 -3.55
N GLU A 27 -1.57 -23.53 -4.77
CA GLU A 27 -0.37 -23.48 -5.61
C GLU A 27 -0.41 -22.34 -6.63
N VAL A 28 -1.52 -21.59 -6.68
CA VAL A 28 -1.67 -20.44 -7.57
C VAL A 28 -0.66 -19.37 -7.21
N ASN A 29 0.08 -18.88 -8.22
CA ASN A 29 0.99 -17.74 -8.07
C ASN A 29 0.21 -16.42 -8.19
N LEU A 30 0.22 -15.62 -7.12
CA LEU A 30 -0.43 -14.30 -7.06
C LEU A 30 0.52 -13.13 -7.36
N GLU A 31 1.79 -13.42 -7.67
CA GLU A 31 2.77 -12.38 -8.03
C GLU A 31 2.28 -11.59 -9.26
N THR A 32 2.41 -10.29 -9.19
CA THR A 32 1.98 -9.36 -10.24
C THR A 32 2.94 -8.18 -10.39
N LYS A 33 2.80 -7.43 -11.48
CA LYS A 33 3.51 -6.18 -11.70
C LYS A 33 2.65 -4.99 -11.28
N LEU A 34 3.18 -4.15 -10.42
CA LEU A 34 2.62 -2.83 -10.15
C LEU A 34 3.11 -1.81 -11.20
N THR A 35 4.39 -1.90 -11.54
CA THR A 35 5.03 -1.19 -12.65
C THR A 35 6.03 -2.14 -13.30
N ASN A 36 6.70 -1.72 -14.37
CA ASN A 36 7.75 -2.56 -14.98
C ASN A 36 8.99 -2.73 -14.06
N LYS A 37 9.13 -1.89 -13.02
CA LYS A 37 10.24 -1.98 -12.05
C LYS A 37 9.81 -2.52 -10.68
N ILE A 38 8.52 -2.48 -10.34
CA ILE A 38 8.00 -2.91 -9.04
C ILE A 38 7.08 -4.11 -9.21
N LYS A 39 7.39 -5.18 -8.49
CA LYS A 39 6.55 -6.37 -8.36
C LYS A 39 5.90 -6.42 -6.98
N LEU A 40 4.70 -6.99 -6.94
CA LEU A 40 3.98 -7.33 -5.72
C LEU A 40 3.79 -8.84 -5.65
N ASN A 41 3.79 -9.40 -4.44
CA ASN A 41 3.58 -10.83 -4.21
C ASN A 41 2.08 -11.19 -4.16
N ILE A 42 1.20 -10.18 -3.98
CA ILE A 42 -0.25 -10.29 -4.12
C ILE A 42 -0.78 -9.09 -4.90
N PRO A 43 -1.86 -9.22 -5.67
CA PRO A 43 -2.37 -8.15 -6.54
C PRO A 43 -3.23 -7.11 -5.80
N PHE A 44 -2.85 -6.72 -4.57
CA PHE A 44 -3.64 -5.81 -3.74
C PHE A 44 -2.84 -4.59 -3.28
N MET A 45 -3.54 -3.45 -3.26
CA MET A 45 -3.03 -2.23 -2.68
C MET A 45 -4.11 -1.49 -1.88
N SER A 46 -3.73 -0.77 -0.82
CA SER A 46 -4.66 0.06 -0.07
C SER A 46 -4.78 1.46 -0.65
N ALA A 47 -6.01 2.00 -0.62
CA ALA A 47 -6.33 3.28 -1.24
C ALA A 47 -5.72 4.48 -0.51
N SER A 48 -5.33 5.51 -1.26
CA SER A 48 -4.78 6.78 -0.78
C SER A 48 -5.87 7.68 -0.18
N MET A 49 -6.55 7.18 0.86
CA MET A 49 -7.66 7.87 1.53
C MET A 49 -7.34 8.09 3.01
N ASP A 50 -7.75 9.23 3.55
CA ASP A 50 -7.43 9.66 4.92
C ASP A 50 -8.10 8.85 6.04
N THR A 51 -9.01 7.94 5.69
CA THR A 51 -9.58 6.93 6.59
C THR A 51 -9.17 5.50 6.24
N VAL A 52 -8.18 5.32 5.35
CA VAL A 52 -7.72 3.98 4.92
C VAL A 52 -6.23 3.78 5.14
N THR A 53 -5.36 4.67 4.62
CA THR A 53 -3.92 4.39 4.56
C THR A 53 -3.04 5.48 5.15
N GLU A 54 -2.51 5.19 6.32
CA GLU A 54 -1.31 5.78 6.92
C GLU A 54 -0.26 4.69 7.14
N HIS A 55 0.83 4.96 7.87
CA HIS A 55 1.94 4.01 8.02
C HIS A 55 1.53 2.63 8.53
N GLN A 56 0.56 2.52 9.47
CA GLN A 56 0.15 1.23 10.02
C GLN A 56 -0.46 0.33 8.95
N MET A 57 -1.40 0.86 8.15
CA MET A 57 -2.00 0.16 7.02
C MET A 57 -0.96 -0.18 5.96
N ALA A 58 -0.08 0.75 5.61
CA ALA A 58 0.94 0.54 4.60
C ALA A 58 1.93 -0.58 5.01
N ILE A 59 2.35 -0.62 6.28
CA ILE A 59 3.18 -1.69 6.84
C ILE A 59 2.45 -3.04 6.75
N ALA A 60 1.18 -3.09 7.20
CA ALA A 60 0.40 -4.32 7.19
C ALA A 60 0.21 -4.85 5.77
N MET A 61 -0.13 -3.99 4.81
CA MET A 61 -0.27 -4.36 3.40
C MET A 61 1.01 -4.89 2.79
N ALA A 62 2.14 -4.22 3.03
CA ALA A 62 3.43 -4.66 2.50
C ALA A 62 3.88 -5.99 3.12
N ARG A 63 3.61 -6.24 4.41
CA ARG A 63 3.85 -7.54 5.08
C ARG A 63 3.09 -8.70 4.45
N GLN A 64 1.88 -8.44 3.95
CA GLN A 64 1.08 -9.45 3.25
C GLN A 64 1.51 -9.63 1.79
N GLY A 65 2.43 -8.80 1.27
CA GLY A 65 2.95 -8.88 -0.10
C GLY A 65 2.35 -7.88 -1.07
N GLY A 66 1.46 -7.00 -0.60
CA GLY A 66 0.88 -5.88 -1.35
C GLY A 66 1.64 -4.57 -1.12
N ILE A 67 0.95 -3.44 -1.28
CA ILE A 67 1.51 -2.11 -1.03
C ILE A 67 0.44 -1.17 -0.48
N GLY A 68 0.82 -0.28 0.45
CA GLY A 68 -0.03 0.80 0.92
C GLY A 68 0.33 2.13 0.27
N ILE A 69 -0.69 2.94 -0.05
CA ILE A 69 -0.51 4.29 -0.61
C ILE A 69 -0.90 5.33 0.43
N ILE A 70 0.09 5.99 1.02
CA ILE A 70 -0.11 7.04 2.02
C ILE A 70 -0.89 8.20 1.41
N HIS A 71 -1.96 8.64 2.07
CA HIS A 71 -2.79 9.74 1.59
C HIS A 71 -2.09 11.10 1.69
N LYS A 72 -2.57 12.09 0.92
CA LYS A 72 -2.00 13.44 0.86
C LYS A 72 -2.68 14.50 1.74
N ASN A 73 -3.76 14.13 2.47
CA ASN A 73 -4.50 15.07 3.34
C ASN A 73 -3.73 15.36 4.64
N MET A 74 -2.50 15.80 4.48
CA MET A 74 -1.56 16.19 5.54
C MET A 74 -0.47 17.09 4.94
N SER A 75 0.36 17.70 5.80
CA SER A 75 1.49 18.50 5.31
C SER A 75 2.51 17.65 4.54
N ILE A 76 3.39 18.30 3.79
CA ILE A 76 4.46 17.61 3.04
C ILE A 76 5.36 16.83 4.00
N GLU A 77 5.73 17.45 5.12
CA GLU A 77 6.60 16.86 6.14
C GLU A 77 5.94 15.67 6.82
N ALA A 78 4.66 15.79 7.18
CA ALA A 78 3.91 14.71 7.82
C ALA A 78 3.78 13.50 6.89
N GLN A 79 3.51 13.71 5.59
CA GLN A 79 3.43 12.62 4.62
C GLN A 79 4.77 11.94 4.41
N ALA A 80 5.85 12.70 4.33
CA ALA A 80 7.20 12.16 4.24
C ALA A 80 7.59 11.36 5.51
N GLU A 81 7.17 11.84 6.70
CA GLU A 81 7.35 11.10 7.96
C GLU A 81 6.57 9.77 7.97
N GLU A 82 5.33 9.74 7.46
CA GLU A 82 4.56 8.51 7.32
C GLU A 82 5.27 7.48 6.41
N VAL A 83 5.83 7.92 5.28
CA VAL A 83 6.64 7.07 4.41
C VAL A 83 7.90 6.58 5.13
N ASP A 84 8.63 7.46 5.81
CA ASP A 84 9.83 7.10 6.57
C ASP A 84 9.54 6.04 7.66
N LYS A 85 8.40 6.15 8.36
CA LYS A 85 7.95 5.13 9.33
C LYS A 85 7.77 3.75 8.68
N VAL A 86 7.23 3.69 7.46
CA VAL A 86 7.11 2.43 6.73
C VAL A 86 8.48 1.89 6.34
N LYS A 87 9.33 2.72 5.74
CA LYS A 87 10.67 2.33 5.27
C LYS A 87 11.58 1.87 6.40
N ARG A 88 11.40 2.41 7.62
CA ARG A 88 12.17 2.00 8.82
C ARG A 88 11.53 0.86 9.60
N SER A 89 10.31 0.45 9.28
CA SER A 89 9.60 -0.58 10.05
C SER A 89 10.23 -1.97 9.93
N GLU A 90 10.82 -2.27 8.78
CA GLU A 90 11.55 -3.52 8.52
C GLU A 90 12.75 -3.23 7.62
N ASN A 91 13.87 -3.79 8.04
CA ASN A 91 15.10 -3.77 7.26
C ASN A 91 15.69 -5.19 7.26
N GLY A 92 16.29 -5.59 6.14
CA GLY A 92 17.13 -6.78 6.14
C GLY A 92 18.43 -6.46 6.89
N VAL A 93 19.25 -5.63 6.28
CA VAL A 93 20.39 -4.95 6.90
C VAL A 93 20.06 -3.47 6.92
N ILE A 94 20.07 -2.84 8.09
CA ILE A 94 19.96 -1.38 8.19
C ILE A 94 21.29 -0.80 7.70
N THR A 95 21.30 -0.29 6.46
CA THR A 95 22.54 0.19 5.80
C THR A 95 22.98 1.58 6.27
N ASP A 96 22.10 2.33 6.92
CA ASP A 96 22.39 3.64 7.52
C ASP A 96 21.82 3.67 8.95
N PRO A 97 22.43 2.93 9.88
CA PRO A 97 21.95 2.86 11.27
C PRO A 97 22.20 4.19 11.98
N PHE A 98 21.28 4.60 12.85
CA PHE A 98 21.58 5.68 13.79
C PHE A 98 22.80 5.32 14.63
N TYR A 99 23.69 6.27 14.82
CA TYR A 99 24.86 6.12 15.67
C TYR A 99 25.05 7.37 16.54
N LEU A 100 25.75 7.21 17.64
CA LEU A 100 26.15 8.31 18.51
C LEU A 100 27.65 8.21 18.79
N SER A 101 28.24 9.30 19.30
CA SER A 101 29.62 9.36 19.75
C SER A 101 29.71 8.95 21.23
N PRO A 102 30.82 8.41 21.71
CA PRO A 102 31.08 8.14 23.14
C PRO A 102 30.90 9.38 24.05
N GLU A 103 31.04 10.57 23.48
CA GLU A 103 30.93 11.84 24.19
C GLU A 103 29.50 12.38 24.33
N HIS A 104 28.54 11.80 23.66
CA HIS A 104 27.11 12.11 23.87
C HIS A 104 26.67 11.64 25.25
N THR A 105 25.56 12.20 25.75
CA THR A 105 24.99 11.82 27.07
C THR A 105 24.03 10.65 26.92
N LEU A 106 23.77 9.96 28.01
CA LEU A 106 22.75 8.90 28.04
C LEU A 106 21.37 9.43 27.77
N GLN A 107 21.05 10.70 28.11
CA GLN A 107 19.80 11.35 27.76
C GLN A 107 19.64 11.45 26.24
N GLN A 108 20.70 11.85 25.53
CA GLN A 108 20.66 11.91 24.06
C GLN A 108 20.43 10.54 23.42
N ALA A 109 20.99 9.48 24.03
CA ALA A 109 20.74 8.12 23.57
C ALA A 109 19.28 7.68 23.83
N GLU A 110 18.73 7.99 25.01
CA GLU A 110 17.35 7.70 25.35
C GLU A 110 16.37 8.46 24.44
N ASP A 111 16.59 9.76 24.25
CA ASP A 111 15.76 10.60 23.35
C ASP A 111 15.75 10.06 21.93
N LEU A 112 16.91 9.66 21.40
CA LEU A 112 17.05 9.06 20.08
C LEU A 112 16.27 7.73 20.01
N MET A 113 16.47 6.86 21.00
CA MET A 113 15.79 5.57 21.06
C MET A 113 14.27 5.71 21.20
N ALA A 114 13.79 6.65 22.01
CA ALA A 114 12.38 6.95 22.19
C ALA A 114 11.75 7.52 20.90
N LYS A 115 12.41 8.52 20.29
CA LYS A 115 11.94 9.17 19.06
C LYS A 115 11.75 8.18 17.91
N PHE A 116 12.72 7.27 17.72
CA PHE A 116 12.71 6.31 16.61
C PHE A 116 12.24 4.91 17.01
N ARG A 117 11.79 4.72 18.26
CA ARG A 117 11.31 3.44 18.80
C ARG A 117 12.29 2.28 18.60
N ILE A 118 13.59 2.57 18.72
CA ILE A 118 14.68 1.60 18.64
C ILE A 118 15.18 1.25 20.03
N SER A 119 15.72 0.05 20.20
CA SER A 119 16.13 -0.50 21.51
C SER A 119 17.64 -0.47 21.73
N GLY A 120 18.40 0.22 20.89
CA GLY A 120 19.83 0.41 21.06
C GLY A 120 20.49 0.99 19.82
N VAL A 121 21.64 1.61 20.03
CA VAL A 121 22.34 2.43 19.06
C VAL A 121 23.81 2.04 19.04
N PRO A 122 24.42 1.76 17.87
CA PRO A 122 25.88 1.66 17.72
C PRO A 122 26.57 2.96 18.09
N ILE A 123 27.72 2.85 18.72
CA ILE A 123 28.55 4.01 19.10
C ILE A 123 29.80 4.02 18.24
N THR A 124 30.03 5.15 17.58
CA THR A 124 31.18 5.30 16.66
C THR A 124 32.07 6.47 17.04
N GLU A 125 33.35 6.32 16.78
CA GLU A 125 34.35 7.37 16.84
C GLU A 125 35.08 7.45 15.51
N ASN A 126 34.99 8.58 14.81
CA ASN A 126 35.53 8.77 13.47
C ASN A 126 35.07 7.70 12.45
N GLY A 127 33.80 7.27 12.54
CA GLY A 127 33.19 6.24 11.70
C GLY A 127 33.43 4.81 12.15
N LYS A 128 34.41 4.55 13.02
CA LYS A 128 34.71 3.22 13.55
C LYS A 128 33.76 2.85 14.70
N LEU A 129 33.31 1.62 14.69
CA LEU A 129 32.47 1.08 15.78
C LEU A 129 33.35 0.91 17.02
N VAL A 130 32.98 1.58 18.13
CA VAL A 130 33.68 1.51 19.41
C VAL A 130 32.81 0.96 20.55
N GLY A 131 31.50 0.82 20.31
CA GLY A 131 30.59 0.29 21.33
C GLY A 131 29.15 0.17 20.81
N ILE A 132 28.28 -0.27 21.69
CA ILE A 132 26.85 -0.27 21.53
C ILE A 132 26.17 0.09 22.84
N ILE A 133 25.11 0.89 22.81
CA ILE A 133 24.27 1.17 23.96
C ILE A 133 22.84 0.71 23.68
N THR A 134 22.19 0.13 24.66
CA THR A 134 20.86 -0.46 24.53
C THR A 134 19.96 -0.06 25.70
N ASN A 135 18.64 -0.28 25.54
CA ASN A 135 17.68 -0.08 26.63
C ASN A 135 18.03 -0.89 27.89
N ARG A 136 18.76 -1.99 27.73
CA ARG A 136 19.22 -2.82 28.89
C ARG A 136 20.26 -2.09 29.72
N ASP A 137 21.16 -1.34 29.06
CA ASP A 137 22.21 -0.55 29.71
C ASP A 137 21.63 0.68 30.41
N LEU A 138 20.53 1.23 29.89
CA LEU A 138 19.83 2.39 30.46
C LEU A 138 18.84 2.03 31.56
N LYS A 139 18.36 0.79 31.62
CA LYS A 139 17.22 0.37 32.47
C LYS A 139 17.39 0.68 33.97
N PHE A 140 18.60 0.65 34.46
CA PHE A 140 18.89 0.86 35.87
C PHE A 140 19.71 2.13 36.13
N GLU A 141 19.90 2.95 35.11
CA GLU A 141 20.64 4.20 35.23
C GLU A 141 19.74 5.30 35.84
N THR A 142 20.32 6.07 36.72
CA THR A 142 19.63 7.19 37.39
C THR A 142 20.20 8.55 37.01
N ASN A 143 21.41 8.59 36.42
CA ASN A 143 22.07 9.82 36.01
C ASN A 143 22.29 9.86 34.52
N PHE A 144 21.30 10.38 33.79
CA PHE A 144 21.33 10.49 32.35
C PHE A 144 22.27 11.59 31.79
N ASN A 145 22.90 12.38 32.66
CA ASN A 145 23.94 13.33 32.26
C ASN A 145 25.31 12.68 32.03
N LYS A 146 25.50 11.43 32.44
CA LYS A 146 26.71 10.66 32.14
C LYS A 146 26.99 10.55 30.66
N LYS A 147 28.26 10.40 30.28
CA LYS A 147 28.68 10.10 28.93
C LYS A 147 28.38 8.65 28.56
N ILE A 148 28.03 8.41 27.30
CA ILE A 148 27.74 7.08 26.77
C ILE A 148 28.88 6.11 27.01
N LYS A 149 30.13 6.56 26.88
CA LYS A 149 31.33 5.74 27.14
C LYS A 149 31.42 5.10 28.55
N GLU A 150 30.69 5.66 29.51
CA GLU A 150 30.68 5.15 30.89
C GLU A 150 29.72 3.97 31.09
N SER A 151 28.76 3.79 30.15
CA SER A 151 27.69 2.79 30.27
C SER A 151 27.56 1.89 29.04
N MET A 152 28.21 2.21 27.92
CA MET A 152 28.14 1.38 26.70
C MET A 152 28.88 0.06 26.85
N THR A 153 28.45 -0.95 26.14
CA THR A 153 29.24 -2.18 25.94
C THR A 153 30.29 -1.89 24.86
N SER A 154 31.58 -1.92 25.26
CA SER A 154 32.74 -1.70 24.37
C SER A 154 33.61 -2.97 24.22
N GLU A 155 33.58 -3.88 25.19
CA GLU A 155 34.31 -5.13 25.10
C GLU A 155 33.43 -6.28 24.64
N GLY A 156 34.03 -7.24 23.91
CA GLY A 156 33.30 -8.40 23.42
C GLY A 156 32.19 -8.08 22.43
N LEU A 157 32.36 -7.02 21.62
CA LEU A 157 31.45 -6.66 20.56
C LEU A 157 31.32 -7.80 19.54
N VAL A 158 30.10 -8.23 19.30
CA VAL A 158 29.79 -9.21 18.27
C VAL A 158 29.43 -8.46 17.01
N THR A 159 30.21 -8.66 15.95
CA THR A 159 30.04 -7.98 14.64
C THR A 159 30.04 -8.99 13.50
N ALA A 160 29.61 -8.57 12.32
CA ALA A 160 29.77 -9.33 11.10
C ALA A 160 30.26 -8.42 9.95
N LYS A 161 30.69 -9.02 8.85
CA LYS A 161 31.12 -8.32 7.64
C LYS A 161 29.95 -8.04 6.73
N GLU A 162 30.09 -7.06 5.83
CA GLU A 162 29.16 -6.83 4.74
C GLU A 162 28.94 -8.09 3.91
N GLY A 163 27.73 -8.28 3.39
CA GLY A 163 27.34 -9.44 2.60
C GLY A 163 26.88 -10.66 3.40
N ILE A 164 26.84 -10.58 4.74
CA ILE A 164 26.30 -11.65 5.58
C ILE A 164 24.81 -11.87 5.29
N THR A 165 24.39 -13.13 5.25
CA THR A 165 22.98 -13.49 5.13
C THR A 165 22.26 -13.36 6.48
N LEU A 166 20.93 -13.17 6.45
CA LEU A 166 20.16 -13.10 7.70
C LEU A 166 20.14 -14.41 8.47
N GLU A 167 20.28 -15.55 7.79
CA GLU A 167 20.38 -16.86 8.46
C GLU A 167 21.71 -17.01 9.21
N GLU A 168 22.82 -16.59 8.61
CA GLU A 168 24.12 -16.53 9.29
C GLU A 168 24.10 -15.54 10.46
N ALA A 169 23.49 -14.37 10.25
CA ALA A 169 23.33 -13.37 11.32
C ALA A 169 22.52 -13.94 12.51
N LYS A 170 21.45 -14.69 12.24
CA LYS A 170 20.66 -15.38 13.26
C LYS A 170 21.50 -16.37 14.07
N GLN A 171 22.35 -17.15 13.40
CA GLN A 171 23.23 -18.11 14.08
C GLN A 171 24.26 -17.39 14.98
N ILE A 172 24.85 -16.30 14.49
CA ILE A 172 25.80 -15.49 15.27
C ILE A 172 25.10 -14.90 16.52
N LEU A 173 23.95 -14.24 16.30
CA LEU A 173 23.15 -13.64 17.37
C LEU A 173 22.71 -14.69 18.42
N GLY A 174 22.27 -15.87 17.95
CA GLY A 174 21.86 -16.98 18.80
C GLY A 174 23.01 -17.53 19.67
N LYS A 175 24.18 -17.77 19.08
CA LYS A 175 25.39 -18.23 19.83
C LYS A 175 25.84 -17.18 20.84
N ALA A 176 25.86 -15.91 20.45
CA ALA A 176 26.30 -14.81 21.29
C ALA A 176 25.24 -14.35 22.30
N ARG A 177 23.98 -14.80 22.19
CA ARG A 177 22.83 -14.36 23.00
C ARG A 177 22.66 -12.83 22.97
N LYS A 178 22.86 -12.25 21.78
CA LYS A 178 22.71 -10.80 21.51
C LYS A 178 21.51 -10.56 20.62
N GLU A 179 20.97 -9.35 20.68
CA GLU A 179 19.80 -8.93 19.89
C GLU A 179 20.16 -8.07 18.68
N LYS A 180 21.41 -7.58 18.65
CA LYS A 180 21.91 -6.65 17.63
C LYS A 180 23.27 -7.07 17.13
N LEU A 181 23.46 -7.00 15.81
CA LEU A 181 24.69 -7.37 15.13
C LEU A 181 25.13 -6.20 14.25
N PRO A 182 26.04 -5.35 14.71
CA PRO A 182 26.66 -4.34 13.88
C PRO A 182 27.43 -4.98 12.71
N ILE A 183 27.26 -4.43 11.54
CA ILE A 183 27.97 -4.80 10.32
C ILE A 183 29.10 -3.81 10.11
N VAL A 184 30.30 -4.31 9.92
CA VAL A 184 31.51 -3.49 9.78
C VAL A 184 32.34 -3.91 8.55
N ASP A 185 33.12 -2.96 7.99
CA ASP A 185 34.12 -3.25 7.00
C ASP A 185 35.45 -3.77 7.62
N ASP A 186 36.49 -3.95 6.79
CA ASP A 186 37.78 -4.43 7.25
C ASP A 186 38.53 -3.46 8.17
N ASP A 187 38.23 -2.18 8.07
CA ASP A 187 38.77 -1.12 8.95
C ASP A 187 37.94 -0.87 10.20
N PHE A 188 36.91 -1.74 10.42
CA PHE A 188 35.97 -1.66 11.55
C PHE A 188 35.04 -0.43 11.50
N ASN A 189 34.83 0.19 10.32
CA ASN A 189 33.85 1.23 10.16
C ASN A 189 32.44 0.62 10.13
N LEU A 190 31.49 1.29 10.80
CA LEU A 190 30.08 0.87 10.83
C LEU A 190 29.46 1.01 9.44
N LYS A 191 28.93 -0.08 8.90
CA LYS A 191 28.26 -0.18 7.60
C LYS A 191 26.78 -0.54 7.69
N GLY A 192 26.39 -1.13 8.81
CA GLY A 192 25.01 -1.54 8.99
C GLY A 192 24.71 -2.10 10.36
N LEU A 193 23.45 -2.46 10.54
CA LEU A 193 22.97 -3.11 11.76
C LEU A 193 21.90 -4.14 11.39
N ILE A 194 22.01 -5.35 11.93
CA ILE A 194 20.95 -6.37 11.89
C ILE A 194 20.42 -6.56 13.30
N THR A 195 19.09 -6.66 13.47
CA THR A 195 18.49 -7.00 14.75
C THR A 195 17.74 -8.32 14.69
N ILE A 196 17.64 -9.00 15.83
CA ILE A 196 16.85 -10.25 15.92
C ILE A 196 15.39 -10.02 15.53
N LYS A 197 14.84 -8.84 15.84
CA LYS A 197 13.47 -8.46 15.47
C LYS A 197 13.27 -8.42 13.96
N ASP A 198 14.26 -7.98 13.19
CA ASP A 198 14.16 -7.94 11.72
C ASP A 198 14.17 -9.36 11.15
N ILE A 199 14.98 -10.23 11.72
CA ILE A 199 15.01 -11.66 11.37
C ILE A 199 13.67 -12.35 11.70
N GLU A 200 13.13 -12.11 12.91
CA GLU A 200 11.81 -12.64 13.31
C GLU A 200 10.68 -12.17 12.40
N LYS A 201 10.68 -10.89 12.00
CA LYS A 201 9.70 -10.34 11.06
C LYS A 201 9.80 -11.00 9.69
N GLN A 202 11.02 -11.25 9.19
CA GLN A 202 11.19 -11.93 7.91
C GLN A 202 10.68 -13.38 7.96
N ILE A 203 10.89 -14.08 9.06
CA ILE A 203 10.34 -15.42 9.26
C ILE A 203 8.81 -15.39 9.34
N LYS A 204 8.25 -14.40 10.04
CA LYS A 204 6.80 -14.23 10.21
C LYS A 204 6.11 -13.81 8.92
N TYR A 205 6.74 -12.96 8.11
CA TYR A 205 6.19 -12.39 6.87
C TYR A 205 7.05 -12.73 5.64
N PRO A 206 7.15 -14.01 5.25
CA PRO A 206 8.03 -14.45 4.16
C PRO A 206 7.62 -13.86 2.80
N ASN A 207 6.34 -13.51 2.64
CA ASN A 207 5.79 -12.93 1.41
C ASN A 207 5.80 -11.40 1.40
N ALA A 208 6.44 -10.72 2.36
CA ALA A 208 6.46 -9.28 2.42
C ALA A 208 7.03 -8.66 1.13
N ALA A 209 6.34 -7.63 0.61
CA ALA A 209 6.80 -6.86 -0.54
C ALA A 209 7.88 -5.88 -0.10
N LYS A 210 9.09 -6.05 -0.63
CA LYS A 210 10.29 -5.32 -0.22
C LYS A 210 11.05 -4.76 -1.41
N ASP A 211 11.77 -3.66 -1.18
CA ASP A 211 12.73 -3.11 -2.13
C ASP A 211 14.06 -3.89 -2.09
N ASP A 212 14.98 -3.52 -2.97
CA ASP A 212 16.30 -4.16 -3.10
C ASP A 212 17.17 -4.03 -1.82
N GLN A 213 16.81 -3.15 -0.90
CA GLN A 213 17.46 -2.98 0.41
C GLN A 213 16.76 -3.75 1.53
N GLY A 214 15.72 -4.53 1.21
CA GLY A 214 14.95 -5.30 2.17
C GLY A 214 13.96 -4.49 3.01
N ARG A 215 13.68 -3.22 2.64
CA ARG A 215 12.69 -2.37 3.28
C ARG A 215 11.32 -2.59 2.66
N LEU A 216 10.26 -2.46 3.45
CA LEU A 216 8.89 -2.60 2.95
C LEU A 216 8.60 -1.60 1.82
N LEU A 217 7.89 -2.05 0.79
CA LEU A 217 7.40 -1.17 -0.28
C LEU A 217 6.34 -0.21 0.25
N CYS A 218 6.44 1.06 -0.15
CA CYS A 218 5.51 2.12 0.22
C CYS A 218 5.28 3.07 -0.95
N GLY A 219 4.00 3.38 -1.19
CA GLY A 219 3.63 4.44 -2.12
C GLY A 219 3.02 5.64 -1.42
N ALA A 220 2.91 6.76 -2.12
CA ALA A 220 2.28 7.97 -1.61
C ALA A 220 1.48 8.70 -2.69
N GLY A 221 0.29 9.18 -2.32
CA GLY A 221 -0.57 9.99 -3.18
C GLY A 221 -0.07 11.45 -3.26
N VAL A 222 -0.13 12.03 -4.44
CA VAL A 222 0.11 13.45 -4.68
C VAL A 222 -1.01 14.05 -5.53
N GLY A 223 -1.23 15.34 -5.38
CA GLY A 223 -2.22 16.08 -6.18
C GLY A 223 -1.60 16.79 -7.39
N ILE A 224 -2.34 17.78 -7.88
CA ILE A 224 -1.94 18.62 -9.02
C ILE A 224 -1.68 20.08 -8.61
N THR A 225 -1.42 20.33 -7.34
CA THR A 225 -1.15 21.64 -6.75
C THR A 225 0.20 22.21 -7.18
N ALA A 226 0.41 23.50 -7.00
CA ALA A 226 1.64 24.18 -7.44
C ALA A 226 2.90 23.64 -6.72
N ASP A 227 2.76 23.15 -5.50
CA ASP A 227 3.81 22.59 -4.64
C ASP A 227 4.07 21.08 -4.85
N VAL A 228 3.48 20.48 -5.88
CA VAL A 228 3.58 19.03 -6.12
C VAL A 228 5.03 18.54 -6.22
N LEU A 229 5.92 19.32 -6.86
CA LEU A 229 7.33 18.92 -6.99
C LEU A 229 8.09 18.96 -5.66
N ASP A 230 7.73 19.87 -4.76
CA ASP A 230 8.33 19.94 -3.41
C ASP A 230 7.86 18.75 -2.57
N ARG A 231 6.57 18.39 -2.67
CA ARG A 231 6.01 17.20 -2.04
C ARG A 231 6.68 15.92 -2.56
N VAL A 232 6.82 15.78 -3.87
CA VAL A 232 7.52 14.62 -4.47
C VAL A 232 8.97 14.57 -4.01
N GLN A 233 9.68 15.70 -3.95
CA GLN A 233 11.06 15.74 -3.46
C GLN A 233 11.17 15.24 -2.01
N ALA A 234 10.27 15.66 -1.12
CA ALA A 234 10.25 15.22 0.27
C ALA A 234 9.98 13.70 0.38
N LEU A 235 9.06 13.19 -0.45
CA LEU A 235 8.76 11.75 -0.52
C LEU A 235 9.94 10.92 -1.06
N VAL A 236 10.64 11.42 -2.07
CA VAL A 236 11.87 10.80 -2.60
C VAL A 236 12.96 10.77 -1.54
N ASN A 237 13.13 11.86 -0.78
CA ASN A 237 14.08 11.90 0.34
C ASN A 237 13.71 10.90 1.45
N ALA A 238 12.42 10.57 1.62
CA ALA A 238 11.93 9.53 2.51
C ALA A 238 11.96 8.12 1.88
N HIS A 239 12.55 7.96 0.68
CA HIS A 239 12.69 6.70 -0.06
C HIS A 239 11.36 6.07 -0.49
N VAL A 240 10.36 6.85 -0.89
CA VAL A 240 9.13 6.32 -1.47
C VAL A 240 9.44 5.51 -2.73
N ASP A 241 8.78 4.35 -2.90
CA ASP A 241 9.02 3.49 -4.07
C ASP A 241 8.20 3.92 -5.29
N VAL A 242 6.99 4.43 -5.05
CA VAL A 242 6.08 4.85 -6.11
C VAL A 242 5.20 6.01 -5.65
N ILE A 243 4.92 6.95 -6.52
CA ILE A 243 3.91 7.98 -6.28
C ILE A 243 2.67 7.74 -7.11
N VAL A 244 1.53 8.21 -6.61
CA VAL A 244 0.24 8.17 -7.30
C VAL A 244 -0.23 9.60 -7.55
N VAL A 245 -0.20 10.04 -8.81
CA VAL A 245 -0.83 11.30 -9.23
C VAL A 245 -2.34 11.05 -9.28
N ASP A 246 -3.03 11.46 -8.22
CA ASP A 246 -4.40 11.05 -7.92
C ASP A 246 -5.39 12.20 -8.11
N SER A 247 -6.27 12.04 -9.10
CA SER A 247 -7.29 13.01 -9.48
C SER A 247 -8.63 12.32 -9.77
N ALA A 248 -9.74 13.03 -9.57
CA ALA A 248 -11.07 12.56 -9.96
C ALA A 248 -11.20 12.37 -11.47
N HIS A 249 -10.41 13.10 -12.28
CA HIS A 249 -10.36 12.98 -13.74
C HIS A 249 -8.92 13.06 -14.26
N GLY A 250 -8.29 11.90 -14.44
CA GLY A 250 -6.90 11.77 -14.90
C GLY A 250 -6.68 12.21 -16.35
N HIS A 251 -7.71 12.10 -17.22
CA HIS A 251 -7.63 12.54 -18.61
C HIS A 251 -7.83 14.05 -18.73
N SER A 252 -7.05 14.83 -18.04
CA SER A 252 -7.07 16.30 -18.07
C SER A 252 -5.69 16.88 -18.30
N ALA A 253 -5.61 18.03 -18.95
CA ALA A 253 -4.34 18.67 -19.31
C ALA A 253 -3.43 18.90 -18.09
N ASN A 254 -4.01 19.26 -16.92
CA ASN A 254 -3.26 19.48 -15.69
C ASN A 254 -2.63 18.20 -15.15
N VAL A 255 -3.36 17.09 -15.14
CA VAL A 255 -2.83 15.80 -14.70
C VAL A 255 -1.71 15.33 -15.63
N LEU A 256 -1.94 15.37 -16.95
CA LEU A 256 -0.93 14.99 -17.95
C LEU A 256 0.35 15.85 -17.81
N ARG A 257 0.19 17.16 -17.55
CA ARG A 257 1.33 18.06 -17.29
C ARG A 257 2.09 17.67 -16.04
N VAL A 258 1.41 17.38 -14.93
CA VAL A 258 2.05 16.99 -13.67
C VAL A 258 2.80 15.68 -13.82
N VAL A 259 2.22 14.67 -14.51
CA VAL A 259 2.92 13.40 -14.79
C VAL A 259 4.23 13.65 -15.52
N ARG A 260 4.21 14.46 -16.61
CA ARG A 260 5.44 14.83 -17.35
C ARG A 260 6.44 15.55 -16.46
N MET A 261 6.02 16.58 -15.71
CA MET A 261 6.90 17.35 -14.83
C MET A 261 7.59 16.47 -13.78
N VAL A 262 6.87 15.50 -13.21
CA VAL A 262 7.44 14.57 -12.25
C VAL A 262 8.44 13.63 -12.92
N LYS A 263 8.10 13.06 -14.07
CA LYS A 263 9.01 12.15 -14.82
C LYS A 263 10.24 12.90 -15.33
N ASP A 264 10.13 14.14 -15.75
CA ASP A 264 11.25 14.98 -16.19
C ASP A 264 12.23 15.26 -15.03
N LYS A 265 11.70 15.57 -13.84
CA LYS A 265 12.54 15.88 -12.67
C LYS A 265 13.06 14.63 -11.95
N PHE A 266 12.30 13.54 -11.94
CA PHE A 266 12.61 12.29 -11.25
C PHE A 266 12.43 11.08 -12.20
N PRO A 267 13.32 10.91 -13.19
CA PRO A 267 13.13 9.91 -14.26
C PRO A 267 13.07 8.47 -13.77
N ASP A 268 13.74 8.15 -12.66
CA ASP A 268 13.77 6.80 -12.09
C ASP A 268 12.57 6.48 -11.18
N LEU A 269 11.88 7.51 -10.68
CA LEU A 269 10.72 7.35 -9.81
C LEU A 269 9.56 6.73 -10.57
N GLN A 270 8.94 5.72 -9.97
CA GLN A 270 7.75 5.10 -10.55
C GLN A 270 6.52 5.95 -10.30
N VAL A 271 5.71 6.15 -11.34
CA VAL A 271 4.53 7.02 -11.31
C VAL A 271 3.30 6.27 -11.75
N ILE A 272 2.34 6.12 -10.84
CA ILE A 272 0.98 5.71 -11.13
C ILE A 272 0.16 6.97 -11.39
N ALA A 273 -0.71 6.97 -12.39
CA ALA A 273 -1.57 8.12 -12.66
C ALA A 273 -3.03 7.70 -12.88
N GLY A 274 -3.96 8.52 -12.45
CA GLY A 274 -5.41 8.29 -12.61
C GLY A 274 -6.25 9.36 -11.90
N ASN A 275 -7.60 9.16 -11.87
CA ASN A 275 -8.31 8.01 -12.42
C ASN A 275 -8.81 8.29 -13.83
N VAL A 276 -8.84 7.25 -14.63
CA VAL A 276 -9.47 7.26 -15.96
C VAL A 276 -10.46 6.10 -16.06
N ALA A 277 -11.36 6.14 -17.05
CA ALA A 277 -12.36 5.10 -17.28
C ALA A 277 -12.49 4.73 -18.76
N THR A 278 -11.56 5.16 -19.61
CA THR A 278 -11.57 4.93 -21.06
C THR A 278 -10.18 4.57 -21.57
N GLY A 279 -10.12 3.85 -22.68
CA GLY A 279 -8.86 3.54 -23.37
C GLY A 279 -8.10 4.80 -23.81
N SER A 280 -8.81 5.82 -24.31
CA SER A 280 -8.18 7.09 -24.68
C SER A 280 -7.54 7.82 -23.49
N GLY A 281 -8.17 7.75 -22.30
CA GLY A 281 -7.62 8.30 -21.08
C GLY A 281 -6.38 7.52 -20.61
N ALA A 282 -6.43 6.19 -20.68
CA ALA A 282 -5.28 5.33 -20.36
C ALA A 282 -4.10 5.62 -21.30
N LYS A 283 -4.35 5.66 -22.61
CA LYS A 283 -3.33 6.02 -23.61
C LYS A 283 -2.69 7.37 -23.34
N ALA A 284 -3.48 8.40 -23.05
CA ALA A 284 -2.97 9.75 -22.77
C ALA A 284 -2.05 9.79 -21.54
N LEU A 285 -2.38 9.04 -20.45
CA LEU A 285 -1.52 8.93 -19.26
C LEU A 285 -0.22 8.17 -19.54
N ILE A 286 -0.27 7.11 -20.33
CA ILE A 286 0.90 6.35 -20.78
C ILE A 286 1.83 7.24 -21.61
N GLU A 287 1.28 7.97 -22.58
CA GLU A 287 2.03 8.92 -23.41
C GLU A 287 2.62 10.09 -22.61
N ALA A 288 2.03 10.42 -21.45
CA ALA A 288 2.58 11.40 -20.51
C ALA A 288 3.71 10.84 -19.64
N GLY A 289 3.96 9.52 -19.67
CA GLY A 289 5.05 8.86 -18.96
C GLY A 289 4.62 8.11 -17.69
N ALA A 290 3.33 7.82 -17.49
CA ALA A 290 2.87 6.99 -16.38
C ALA A 290 3.40 5.55 -16.51
N ASP A 291 3.94 5.01 -15.42
CA ASP A 291 4.45 3.64 -15.33
C ASP A 291 3.34 2.63 -14.98
N CYS A 292 2.18 3.11 -14.56
CA CYS A 292 0.96 2.35 -14.31
C CYS A 292 -0.26 3.28 -14.38
N VAL A 293 -1.42 2.77 -14.82
CA VAL A 293 -2.64 3.57 -14.95
C VAL A 293 -3.73 3.07 -14.00
N LYS A 294 -4.33 4.00 -13.24
CA LYS A 294 -5.39 3.70 -12.28
C LYS A 294 -6.78 3.96 -12.87
N ILE A 295 -7.65 2.94 -12.83
CA ILE A 295 -8.92 2.86 -13.55
C ILE A 295 -10.08 2.89 -12.56
N GLY A 296 -11.02 3.82 -12.76
CA GLY A 296 -12.27 3.88 -12.00
C GLY A 296 -12.74 5.32 -11.77
N ILE A 297 -13.88 5.67 -12.37
CA ILE A 297 -14.58 6.93 -12.13
C ILE A 297 -15.96 6.62 -11.60
N GLY A 298 -16.17 6.91 -10.30
CA GLY A 298 -17.42 6.77 -9.61
C GLY A 298 -17.84 5.38 -9.14
N PRO A 299 -17.00 4.29 -9.14
CA PRO A 299 -17.44 2.99 -8.66
C PRO A 299 -17.33 2.81 -7.14
N GLY A 300 -16.62 3.67 -6.44
CA GLY A 300 -16.40 3.56 -4.99
C GLY A 300 -17.70 3.69 -4.18
N SER A 301 -17.81 2.94 -3.08
CA SER A 301 -19.01 2.89 -2.23
C SER A 301 -19.40 4.24 -1.61
N ILE A 302 -18.41 5.14 -1.43
CA ILE A 302 -18.60 6.49 -0.85
C ILE A 302 -18.61 7.59 -1.93
N CYS A 303 -18.51 7.23 -3.22
CA CYS A 303 -18.43 8.18 -4.32
C CYS A 303 -19.83 8.52 -4.86
N THR A 304 -20.11 9.81 -5.02
CA THR A 304 -21.35 10.32 -5.59
C THR A 304 -21.15 11.01 -6.95
N THR A 305 -19.98 10.93 -7.56
CA THR A 305 -19.67 11.57 -8.85
C THR A 305 -20.69 11.21 -9.93
N ARG A 306 -21.11 9.94 -10.02
CA ARG A 306 -22.11 9.49 -11.01
C ARG A 306 -23.47 10.10 -10.78
N VAL A 307 -23.84 10.41 -9.53
CA VAL A 307 -25.13 11.01 -9.17
C VAL A 307 -25.07 12.53 -9.27
N VAL A 308 -24.00 13.14 -8.77
CA VAL A 308 -23.86 14.60 -8.70
C VAL A 308 -23.45 15.19 -10.06
N ALA A 309 -22.49 14.58 -10.73
CA ALA A 309 -21.96 15.07 -12.02
C ALA A 309 -22.53 14.33 -13.24
N GLY A 310 -23.16 13.17 -13.04
CA GLY A 310 -23.67 12.33 -14.15
C GLY A 310 -22.55 11.65 -14.96
N ILE A 311 -21.35 11.52 -14.39
CA ILE A 311 -20.15 11.03 -15.10
C ILE A 311 -19.70 9.71 -14.52
N GLY A 312 -19.33 8.76 -15.39
CA GLY A 312 -18.76 7.47 -15.02
C GLY A 312 -18.85 6.43 -16.11
N VAL A 313 -18.12 5.35 -15.93
CA VAL A 313 -18.20 4.13 -16.75
C VAL A 313 -18.28 2.93 -15.80
N PRO A 314 -19.20 1.98 -16.00
CA PRO A 314 -19.23 0.72 -15.24
C PRO A 314 -17.89 -0.01 -15.28
N GLN A 315 -17.49 -0.57 -14.12
CA GLN A 315 -16.08 -0.84 -13.83
C GLN A 315 -15.44 -1.94 -14.71
N ILE A 316 -16.16 -3.02 -15.02
CA ILE A 316 -15.64 -4.07 -15.93
C ILE A 316 -15.36 -3.47 -17.33
N THR A 317 -16.30 -2.69 -17.85
CA THR A 317 -16.10 -2.01 -19.14
C THR A 317 -14.93 -1.02 -19.11
N ALA A 318 -14.77 -0.28 -18.02
CA ALA A 318 -13.65 0.66 -17.86
C ALA A 318 -12.30 -0.08 -17.85
N ILE A 319 -12.20 -1.18 -17.09
CA ILE A 319 -10.97 -2.00 -17.01
C ILE A 319 -10.62 -2.57 -18.37
N MET A 320 -11.58 -3.25 -19.05
CA MET A 320 -11.34 -3.85 -20.37
C MET A 320 -10.89 -2.81 -21.41
N SER A 321 -11.57 -1.65 -21.45
CA SER A 321 -11.23 -0.58 -22.40
C SER A 321 -9.83 0.02 -22.15
N ALA A 322 -9.43 0.16 -20.90
CA ALA A 322 -8.08 0.64 -20.54
C ALA A 322 -7.01 -0.41 -20.81
N TYR A 323 -7.31 -1.69 -20.51
CA TYR A 323 -6.40 -2.81 -20.74
C TYR A 323 -6.02 -2.97 -22.21
N GLU A 324 -6.96 -2.78 -23.13
CA GLU A 324 -6.68 -2.84 -24.59
C GLU A 324 -5.56 -1.88 -25.01
N GLU A 325 -5.49 -0.68 -24.45
CA GLU A 325 -4.43 0.30 -24.75
C GLU A 325 -3.17 0.05 -23.92
N ALA A 326 -3.31 -0.26 -22.64
CA ALA A 326 -2.20 -0.50 -21.73
C ALA A 326 -1.37 -1.74 -22.13
N LYS A 327 -2.04 -2.81 -22.58
CA LYS A 327 -1.38 -4.03 -23.07
C LYS A 327 -0.48 -3.77 -24.27
N LYS A 328 -0.87 -2.87 -25.20
CA LYS A 328 -0.04 -2.50 -26.36
C LYS A 328 1.26 -1.83 -25.95
N ALA A 329 1.23 -1.07 -24.86
CA ALA A 329 2.39 -0.36 -24.31
C ALA A 329 3.18 -1.19 -23.27
N GLY A 330 2.67 -2.36 -22.86
CA GLY A 330 3.24 -3.17 -21.79
C GLY A 330 3.19 -2.50 -20.42
N ILE A 331 2.20 -1.63 -20.18
CA ILE A 331 2.00 -0.88 -18.93
C ILE A 331 0.92 -1.55 -18.09
N PRO A 332 1.17 -1.86 -16.81
CA PRO A 332 0.17 -2.42 -15.91
C PRO A 332 -0.99 -1.45 -15.62
N ILE A 333 -2.14 -2.00 -15.21
CA ILE A 333 -3.29 -1.20 -14.79
C ILE A 333 -3.83 -1.63 -13.43
N ILE A 334 -4.41 -0.68 -12.71
CA ILE A 334 -5.02 -0.87 -11.38
C ILE A 334 -6.53 -0.69 -11.50
N ALA A 335 -7.30 -1.67 -11.03
CA ALA A 335 -8.73 -1.54 -10.83
C ALA A 335 -9.00 -0.86 -9.47
N ASP A 336 -9.55 0.36 -9.50
CA ASP A 336 -9.80 1.16 -8.30
C ASP A 336 -11.30 1.39 -8.09
N GLY A 337 -11.84 0.81 -7.01
CA GLY A 337 -13.21 0.99 -6.56
C GLY A 337 -14.21 -0.03 -7.08
N GLY A 338 -15.32 -0.14 -6.36
CA GLY A 338 -16.45 -1.04 -6.68
C GLY A 338 -16.29 -2.48 -6.18
N ILE A 339 -15.17 -2.84 -5.59
CA ILE A 339 -14.88 -4.18 -5.07
C ILE A 339 -15.46 -4.33 -3.66
N LYS A 340 -16.41 -5.25 -3.49
CA LYS A 340 -17.12 -5.56 -2.24
C LYS A 340 -16.78 -6.95 -1.70
N TYR A 341 -16.47 -7.90 -2.58
CA TYR A 341 -16.19 -9.30 -2.28
C TYR A 341 -14.94 -9.80 -3.03
N SER A 342 -14.36 -10.89 -2.55
CA SER A 342 -13.19 -11.50 -3.18
C SER A 342 -13.43 -11.99 -4.62
N GLY A 343 -14.65 -12.42 -4.96
CA GLY A 343 -15.01 -12.81 -6.33
C GLY A 343 -14.89 -11.65 -7.34
N GLU A 344 -15.09 -10.41 -6.90
CA GLU A 344 -14.92 -9.23 -7.76
C GLU A 344 -13.45 -8.91 -8.05
N LEU A 345 -12.52 -9.33 -7.17
CA LEU A 345 -11.07 -9.30 -7.45
C LEU A 345 -10.75 -10.20 -8.65
N THR A 346 -11.29 -11.43 -8.63
CA THR A 346 -11.10 -12.38 -9.73
C THR A 346 -11.65 -11.82 -11.04
N LYS A 347 -12.84 -11.20 -11.00
CA LYS A 347 -13.45 -10.54 -12.17
C LYS A 347 -12.62 -9.35 -12.66
N ALA A 348 -12.10 -8.52 -11.74
CA ALA A 348 -11.27 -7.36 -12.11
C ALA A 348 -9.97 -7.79 -12.81
N ILE A 349 -9.31 -8.82 -12.29
CA ILE A 349 -8.08 -9.37 -12.87
C ILE A 349 -8.38 -10.02 -14.23
N ALA A 350 -9.41 -10.84 -14.33
CA ALA A 350 -9.82 -11.44 -15.60
C ALA A 350 -10.19 -10.38 -16.66
N ALA A 351 -10.71 -9.21 -16.24
CA ALA A 351 -10.99 -8.09 -17.14
C ALA A 351 -9.72 -7.34 -17.59
N GLY A 352 -8.54 -7.66 -17.03
CA GLY A 352 -7.24 -7.12 -17.42
C GLY A 352 -6.49 -6.34 -16.35
N ALA A 353 -7.03 -6.18 -15.13
CA ALA A 353 -6.30 -5.51 -14.05
C ALA A 353 -5.11 -6.36 -13.56
N ASP A 354 -3.97 -5.70 -13.33
CA ASP A 354 -2.80 -6.30 -12.72
C ASP A 354 -2.87 -6.22 -11.19
N VAL A 355 -3.45 -5.14 -10.67
CA VAL A 355 -3.59 -4.86 -9.23
C VAL A 355 -4.99 -4.30 -8.95
N CYS A 356 -5.53 -4.60 -7.77
CA CYS A 356 -6.77 -4.05 -7.26
C CYS A 356 -6.51 -3.09 -6.10
N MET A 357 -7.01 -1.85 -6.17
CA MET A 357 -6.97 -0.89 -5.08
C MET A 357 -8.22 -1.02 -4.22
N LEU A 358 -8.03 -1.13 -2.91
CA LEU A 358 -9.05 -1.45 -1.93
C LEU A 358 -9.22 -0.29 -0.94
N GLY A 359 -10.45 0.23 -0.85
CA GLY A 359 -10.84 1.25 0.12
C GLY A 359 -11.74 0.67 1.21
N SER A 360 -13.04 0.51 0.94
CA SER A 360 -14.05 0.04 1.92
C SER A 360 -13.71 -1.32 2.53
N MET A 361 -13.09 -2.22 1.78
CA MET A 361 -12.68 -3.53 2.26
C MET A 361 -11.66 -3.46 3.40
N LEU A 362 -10.81 -2.42 3.41
CA LEU A 362 -9.75 -2.23 4.40
C LEU A 362 -10.07 -1.14 5.45
N ALA A 363 -11.02 -0.24 5.16
CA ALA A 363 -11.37 0.86 6.06
C ALA A 363 -11.85 0.40 7.45
N GLY A 364 -12.42 -0.81 7.56
CA GLY A 364 -12.86 -1.43 8.82
C GLY A 364 -11.76 -2.14 9.61
N CYS A 365 -10.52 -2.19 9.11
CA CYS A 365 -9.43 -2.89 9.78
C CYS A 365 -8.80 -2.05 10.90
N ASP A 366 -8.14 -2.72 11.86
CA ASP A 366 -7.44 -2.09 12.97
C ASP A 366 -6.43 -1.04 12.53
N GLU A 367 -5.71 -1.33 11.44
CA GLU A 367 -4.60 -0.53 10.94
C GLU A 367 -5.03 0.70 10.12
N SER A 368 -6.33 0.82 9.78
CA SER A 368 -6.83 2.03 9.13
C SER A 368 -6.91 3.20 10.12
N PRO A 369 -6.66 4.47 9.69
CA PRO A 369 -6.64 5.62 10.59
C PRO A 369 -8.03 6.12 11.03
N GLY A 370 -9.12 5.65 10.40
CA GLY A 370 -10.48 6.05 10.77
C GLY A 370 -10.81 5.74 12.24
N ASP A 371 -11.50 6.64 12.91
CA ASP A 371 -11.90 6.50 14.30
C ASP A 371 -12.87 5.33 14.51
N PHE A 372 -12.81 4.74 15.70
CA PHE A 372 -13.79 3.75 16.12
C PHE A 372 -15.10 4.39 16.55
N GLU A 373 -16.21 3.81 16.11
CA GLU A 373 -17.57 4.16 16.54
C GLU A 373 -18.28 2.93 17.10
N LEU A 374 -19.03 3.14 18.19
CA LEU A 374 -19.95 2.12 18.72
C LEU A 374 -21.38 2.51 18.30
N TYR A 375 -22.03 1.66 17.51
CA TYR A 375 -23.41 1.88 17.07
C TYR A 375 -24.23 0.61 17.20
N GLN A 376 -25.38 0.71 17.85
CA GLN A 376 -26.27 -0.44 18.12
C GLN A 376 -25.55 -1.67 18.72
N GLY A 377 -24.58 -1.44 19.63
CA GLY A 377 -23.80 -2.49 20.28
C GLY A 377 -22.71 -3.14 19.41
N ARG A 378 -22.50 -2.69 18.18
CA ARG A 378 -21.46 -3.18 17.27
C ARG A 378 -20.37 -2.11 17.05
N LYS A 379 -19.13 -2.57 16.82
CA LYS A 379 -18.01 -1.71 16.47
C LYS A 379 -18.01 -1.39 14.98
N TYR A 380 -17.76 -0.14 14.66
CA TYR A 380 -17.58 0.39 13.31
C TYR A 380 -16.33 1.25 13.26
N LYS A 381 -15.87 1.55 12.05
CA LYS A 381 -14.86 2.58 11.80
C LYS A 381 -15.40 3.64 10.85
N VAL A 382 -15.02 4.88 11.09
CA VAL A 382 -15.35 6.00 10.18
C VAL A 382 -14.68 5.76 8.82
N TYR A 383 -15.45 5.92 7.77
CA TYR A 383 -15.00 5.84 6.40
C TYR A 383 -15.61 6.93 5.56
N ARG A 384 -14.78 7.70 4.84
CA ARG A 384 -15.25 8.81 4.03
C ARG A 384 -14.59 8.86 2.66
N GLY A 385 -15.34 9.39 1.67
CA GLY A 385 -14.81 9.68 0.35
C GLY A 385 -13.90 10.90 0.36
N MET A 386 -12.87 10.88 -0.50
CA MET A 386 -12.02 12.05 -0.69
C MET A 386 -12.76 13.26 -1.28
N GLY A 387 -13.95 13.04 -1.87
CA GLY A 387 -14.88 14.08 -2.31
C GLY A 387 -15.93 14.45 -1.27
N SER A 388 -15.90 13.95 -0.05
CA SER A 388 -16.76 14.39 1.05
C SER A 388 -16.38 15.81 1.51
N LEU A 389 -17.32 16.51 2.14
CA LEU A 389 -17.10 17.88 2.57
C LEU A 389 -15.90 17.99 3.50
N ALA A 390 -15.83 17.15 4.53
CA ALA A 390 -14.73 17.18 5.50
C ALA A 390 -13.37 16.79 4.87
N ALA A 391 -13.32 15.80 3.96
CA ALA A 391 -12.08 15.47 3.27
C ALA A 391 -11.60 16.62 2.36
N MET A 392 -12.53 17.31 1.68
CA MET A 392 -12.21 18.47 0.85
C MET A 392 -11.70 19.64 1.69
N GLU A 393 -12.29 19.91 2.86
CA GLU A 393 -11.83 20.95 3.79
C GLU A 393 -10.42 20.65 4.32
N ASN A 394 -10.07 19.37 4.47
CA ASN A 394 -8.78 18.91 4.98
C ASN A 394 -7.68 18.72 3.90
N GLY A 395 -7.93 19.09 2.62
CA GLY A 395 -6.86 19.10 1.60
C GLY A 395 -7.16 18.44 0.27
N SER A 396 -8.31 17.76 0.07
CA SER A 396 -8.60 17.07 -1.19
C SER A 396 -9.34 17.90 -2.26
N LYS A 397 -9.44 19.22 -2.09
CA LYS A 397 -10.12 20.14 -3.03
C LYS A 397 -9.53 20.08 -4.45
N ASP A 398 -8.22 19.94 -4.55
CA ASP A 398 -7.49 19.86 -5.83
C ASP A 398 -7.86 18.62 -6.64
N ARG A 399 -8.17 17.50 -5.98
CA ARG A 399 -8.63 16.27 -6.61
C ARG A 399 -9.90 16.49 -7.46
N TYR A 400 -10.77 17.39 -7.01
CA TYR A 400 -12.06 17.73 -7.63
C TYR A 400 -12.06 19.10 -8.32
N PHE A 401 -10.89 19.67 -8.60
CA PHE A 401 -10.71 20.97 -9.26
C PHE A 401 -11.40 22.15 -8.55
N GLN A 402 -11.57 22.08 -7.22
CA GLN A 402 -12.26 23.07 -6.40
C GLN A 402 -11.36 23.88 -5.47
N THR A 403 -10.07 23.97 -5.75
CA THR A 403 -9.07 24.66 -4.89
C THR A 403 -9.47 26.10 -4.59
N ASN A 404 -10.03 26.83 -5.56
CA ASN A 404 -10.42 28.24 -5.44
C ASN A 404 -11.94 28.43 -5.27
N ALA A 405 -12.69 27.38 -5.01
CA ALA A 405 -14.14 27.47 -4.87
C ALA A 405 -14.54 28.17 -3.57
N LYS A 406 -15.43 29.16 -3.66
CA LYS A 406 -16.00 29.86 -2.48
C LYS A 406 -16.94 28.95 -1.68
N LYS A 407 -17.59 28.01 -2.33
CA LYS A 407 -18.47 27.00 -1.76
C LYS A 407 -18.19 25.67 -2.42
N LEU A 408 -18.03 24.61 -1.65
CA LEU A 408 -17.72 23.28 -2.16
C LEU A 408 -18.96 22.55 -2.66
N VAL A 409 -18.79 21.77 -3.72
CA VAL A 409 -19.78 20.82 -4.23
C VAL A 409 -19.19 19.40 -3.99
N PRO A 410 -19.63 18.68 -2.95
CA PRO A 410 -19.08 17.37 -2.64
C PRO A 410 -19.51 16.32 -3.68
N GLU A 411 -18.58 15.43 -4.01
CA GLU A 411 -18.78 14.24 -4.84
C GLU A 411 -18.50 12.95 -4.05
N GLY A 412 -18.73 12.98 -2.77
CA GLY A 412 -18.57 11.85 -1.85
C GLY A 412 -19.30 12.07 -0.56
N VAL A 413 -19.53 10.99 0.16
CA VAL A 413 -20.20 10.97 1.45
C VAL A 413 -19.26 10.50 2.56
N GLU A 414 -19.70 10.75 3.81
CA GLU A 414 -19.10 10.21 5.02
C GLU A 414 -20.03 9.17 5.61
N GLY A 415 -19.46 8.11 6.15
CA GLY A 415 -20.20 7.03 6.76
C GLY A 415 -19.30 6.18 7.65
N ARG A 416 -19.77 5.01 7.94
CA ARG A 416 -19.06 4.02 8.75
C ARG A 416 -19.11 2.66 8.07
N VAL A 417 -18.10 1.86 8.30
CA VAL A 417 -18.02 0.45 7.87
C VAL A 417 -17.89 -0.44 9.09
N ALA A 418 -18.40 -1.65 9.00
CA ALA A 418 -18.27 -2.62 10.07
C ALA A 418 -16.79 -2.89 10.38
N TYR A 419 -16.45 -3.00 11.66
CA TYR A 419 -15.14 -3.42 12.10
C TYR A 419 -14.83 -4.84 11.63
N LYS A 420 -13.62 -5.07 11.09
CA LYS A 420 -13.23 -6.34 10.43
C LYS A 420 -12.02 -7.04 11.09
N GLY A 421 -11.48 -6.51 12.18
CA GLY A 421 -10.23 -7.03 12.77
C GLY A 421 -8.99 -6.57 12.03
N THR A 422 -8.00 -7.44 11.87
CA THR A 422 -6.71 -7.10 11.29
C THR A 422 -6.72 -7.10 9.76
N VAL A 423 -5.80 -6.36 9.15
CA VAL A 423 -5.53 -6.44 7.70
C VAL A 423 -5.10 -7.85 7.32
N GLU A 424 -4.30 -8.53 8.14
CA GLU A 424 -3.82 -9.90 7.90
C GLU A 424 -5.00 -10.86 7.68
N ASP A 425 -6.00 -10.85 8.57
CA ASP A 425 -7.19 -11.71 8.45
C ASP A 425 -8.02 -11.37 7.21
N THR A 426 -8.22 -10.07 6.94
CA THR A 426 -8.97 -9.62 5.77
C THR A 426 -8.29 -10.03 4.46
N ILE A 427 -6.98 -9.79 4.33
CA ILE A 427 -6.21 -10.16 3.13
C ILE A 427 -6.15 -11.68 2.95
N PHE A 428 -6.06 -12.44 4.05
CA PHE A 428 -6.10 -13.91 3.99
C PHE A 428 -7.40 -14.41 3.32
N GLN A 429 -8.56 -13.89 3.74
CA GLN A 429 -9.85 -14.24 3.14
C GLN A 429 -9.92 -13.83 1.66
N MET A 430 -9.42 -12.65 1.32
CA MET A 430 -9.44 -12.14 -0.05
C MET A 430 -8.53 -12.96 -0.97
N MET A 431 -7.32 -13.31 -0.51
CA MET A 431 -6.41 -14.21 -1.25
C MET A 431 -7.03 -15.59 -1.45
N GLY A 432 -7.68 -16.12 -0.41
CA GLY A 432 -8.37 -17.42 -0.49
C GLY A 432 -9.45 -17.42 -1.56
N GLY A 433 -10.29 -16.36 -1.59
CA GLY A 433 -11.33 -16.22 -2.61
C GLY A 433 -10.77 -16.04 -4.02
N LEU A 434 -9.72 -15.25 -4.20
CA LEU A 434 -9.05 -15.08 -5.49
C LEU A 434 -8.44 -16.41 -5.99
N ARG A 435 -7.70 -17.12 -5.14
CA ARG A 435 -7.12 -18.44 -5.48
C ARG A 435 -8.18 -19.46 -5.85
N SER A 436 -9.31 -19.47 -5.12
CA SER A 436 -10.46 -20.33 -5.46
C SER A 436 -11.01 -19.98 -6.85
N GLY A 437 -11.25 -18.72 -7.15
CA GLY A 437 -11.71 -18.27 -8.46
C GLY A 437 -10.75 -18.64 -9.59
N MET A 438 -9.44 -18.43 -9.36
CA MET A 438 -8.40 -18.84 -10.33
C MET A 438 -8.36 -20.36 -10.52
N GLY A 439 -8.53 -21.13 -9.45
CA GLY A 439 -8.66 -22.58 -9.51
C GLY A 439 -9.84 -23.02 -10.37
N TYR A 440 -11.02 -22.42 -10.22
CA TYR A 440 -12.20 -22.71 -11.07
C TYR A 440 -11.96 -22.36 -12.55
N CYS A 441 -11.18 -21.34 -12.85
CA CYS A 441 -10.84 -20.94 -14.22
C CYS A 441 -9.64 -21.72 -14.80
N GLY A 442 -8.97 -22.58 -14.04
CA GLY A 442 -7.75 -23.25 -14.48
C GLY A 442 -6.55 -22.32 -14.65
N ALA A 443 -6.56 -21.15 -13.99
CA ALA A 443 -5.53 -20.13 -14.11
C ALA A 443 -4.46 -20.29 -13.01
N LYS A 444 -3.23 -20.66 -13.40
CA LYS A 444 -2.11 -20.89 -12.48
C LYS A 444 -1.48 -19.58 -11.97
N ASP A 445 -1.65 -18.48 -12.67
CA ASP A 445 -1.10 -17.16 -12.39
C ASP A 445 -2.03 -16.04 -12.91
N ILE A 446 -1.74 -14.80 -12.52
CA ILE A 446 -2.51 -13.59 -12.87
C ILE A 446 -2.61 -13.44 -14.39
N LYS A 447 -1.52 -13.63 -15.11
CA LYS A 447 -1.48 -13.48 -16.57
C LYS A 447 -2.36 -14.49 -17.28
N THR A 448 -2.34 -15.75 -16.83
CA THR A 448 -3.22 -16.81 -17.37
C THR A 448 -4.68 -16.43 -17.19
N LEU A 449 -5.08 -15.90 -16.01
CA LEU A 449 -6.45 -15.46 -15.77
C LEU A 449 -6.87 -14.32 -16.71
N GLN A 450 -5.99 -13.34 -16.94
CA GLN A 450 -6.23 -12.25 -17.89
C GLN A 450 -6.38 -12.72 -19.33
N GLU A 451 -5.68 -13.78 -19.72
CA GLU A 451 -5.67 -14.30 -21.10
C GLU A 451 -6.79 -15.31 -21.38
N THR A 452 -7.22 -16.07 -20.38
CA THR A 452 -8.15 -17.19 -20.55
C THR A 452 -9.50 -17.00 -19.84
N GLY A 453 -9.66 -15.98 -19.01
CA GLY A 453 -10.91 -15.72 -18.29
C GLY A 453 -12.05 -15.36 -19.27
N GLU A 454 -13.15 -16.08 -19.19
CA GLU A 454 -14.36 -15.84 -19.99
C GLU A 454 -15.51 -15.37 -19.10
N PHE A 455 -16.28 -14.41 -19.57
CA PHE A 455 -17.43 -13.87 -18.87
C PHE A 455 -18.75 -14.24 -19.53
N VAL A 456 -19.75 -14.51 -18.68
CA VAL A 456 -21.17 -14.49 -19.10
C VAL A 456 -21.85 -13.27 -18.49
N LYS A 457 -22.67 -12.59 -19.28
CA LYS A 457 -23.56 -11.53 -18.78
C LYS A 457 -24.75 -12.17 -18.06
N ILE A 458 -25.08 -11.66 -16.88
CA ILE A 458 -26.18 -12.17 -16.05
C ILE A 458 -27.30 -11.15 -15.90
N SER A 459 -28.47 -11.61 -15.49
CA SER A 459 -29.63 -10.78 -15.18
C SER A 459 -29.67 -10.43 -13.68
N ALA A 460 -30.53 -9.46 -13.31
CA ALA A 460 -30.78 -9.18 -11.89
C ALA A 460 -31.34 -10.38 -11.12
N ALA A 461 -32.06 -11.31 -11.78
CA ALA A 461 -32.51 -12.56 -11.17
C ALA A 461 -31.33 -13.49 -10.86
N SER A 462 -30.37 -13.61 -11.78
CA SER A 462 -29.15 -14.42 -11.57
C SER A 462 -28.24 -13.80 -10.52
N LEU A 463 -28.18 -12.47 -10.39
CA LEU A 463 -27.47 -11.81 -9.30
C LEU A 463 -28.07 -12.18 -7.95
N LYS A 464 -29.40 -12.17 -7.82
CA LYS A 464 -30.09 -12.61 -6.59
C LYS A 464 -29.84 -14.09 -6.30
N GLU A 465 -29.85 -14.96 -7.31
CA GLU A 465 -29.48 -16.37 -7.19
C GLU A 465 -28.05 -16.60 -6.70
N SER A 466 -27.13 -15.66 -7.00
CA SER A 466 -25.72 -15.75 -6.60
C SER A 466 -25.47 -15.49 -5.12
N HIS A 467 -26.43 -14.91 -4.41
CA HIS A 467 -26.39 -14.71 -2.96
C HIS A 467 -27.18 -15.80 -2.22
N PRO A 468 -26.86 -16.11 -0.96
CA PRO A 468 -27.68 -16.99 -0.14
C PRO A 468 -29.16 -16.52 -0.15
N HIS A 469 -30.08 -17.40 -0.52
CA HIS A 469 -31.50 -17.11 -0.59
C HIS A 469 -32.32 -18.26 0.02
N ASP A 470 -33.55 -18.00 0.41
CA ASP A 470 -34.49 -18.96 1.03
C ASP A 470 -33.99 -19.59 2.34
N ILE A 471 -33.04 -18.92 3.03
CA ILE A 471 -32.53 -19.32 4.35
C ILE A 471 -32.38 -18.07 5.25
N HIS A 472 -32.39 -18.28 6.56
CA HIS A 472 -31.95 -17.30 7.55
C HIS A 472 -30.52 -17.64 7.96
N ILE A 473 -29.58 -16.71 7.72
CA ILE A 473 -28.18 -16.87 8.14
C ILE A 473 -28.12 -16.74 9.65
N THR A 474 -27.79 -17.82 10.34
CA THR A 474 -27.65 -17.86 11.80
C THR A 474 -26.22 -17.63 12.28
N LYS A 475 -25.24 -17.80 11.37
CA LYS A 475 -23.81 -17.54 11.61
C LYS A 475 -23.20 -17.00 10.33
N GLU A 476 -22.68 -15.78 10.38
CA GLU A 476 -21.98 -15.16 9.27
C GLU A 476 -20.64 -15.87 8.98
N ALA A 477 -20.26 -15.94 7.71
CA ALA A 477 -18.94 -16.41 7.32
C ALA A 477 -17.93 -15.24 7.39
N PRO A 478 -16.63 -15.51 7.63
CA PRO A 478 -15.62 -14.44 7.71
C PRO A 478 -15.50 -13.57 6.44
N ASN A 479 -15.93 -14.10 5.31
CA ASN A 479 -15.85 -13.50 3.98
C ASN A 479 -17.22 -13.15 3.36
N TYR A 480 -18.30 -13.32 4.12
CA TYR A 480 -19.66 -12.97 3.69
C TYR A 480 -20.50 -12.51 4.89
N SER A 481 -20.98 -11.27 4.85
CA SER A 481 -21.93 -10.71 5.81
C SER A 481 -23.16 -10.21 5.07
N VAL A 482 -24.30 -10.25 5.73
CA VAL A 482 -25.55 -9.60 5.30
C VAL A 482 -25.53 -8.20 5.91
N GLU A 483 -25.57 -7.15 5.07
CA GLU A 483 -25.71 -5.76 5.51
C GLU A 483 -27.16 -5.49 5.98
#